data_7a144c98dfa02387b8d702a1b0fae320
#
_entry.id   7a144c98dfa02387b8d702a1b0fae320
#
_cell.length_a   1.000
_cell.length_b   1.000
_cell.length_c   1.000
_cell.angle_alpha   90.00
_cell.angle_beta   90.00
_cell.angle_gamma   90.00
#
_symmetry.space_group_name_H-M   'P 1'
#
loop_
_entity.id
_entity.type
_entity.pdbx_description
1 polymer ?
#
loop_
_entity_poly.entity_id
_entity_poly.type
_entity_poly.pdbx_seq_one_letter_code
_entity_poly.pdbx_strand_id
1 'polypeptide(L)' 'MERSGNVVRRQVAEGSKSERPAILLQTEEGEYVLRIQGGNPFHDQRLEQLVGKRIRARGQLHGYTFLMDDWAEA' A
#
# COMPACT_ATOMS: atom_id res chain seq x y z
N MET A 1 1.49 -14.48 3.62
CA MET A 1 1.93 -13.44 4.57
C MET A 1 0.80 -12.47 4.84
N GLU A 2 0.64 -12.06 6.07
CA GLU A 2 -0.42 -11.15 6.48
C GLU A 2 0.16 -10.00 7.30
N ARG A 3 -0.31 -8.79 7.03
CA ARG A 3 0.11 -7.60 7.78
C ARG A 3 -1.09 -6.71 8.03
N SER A 4 -1.18 -6.18 9.24
CA SER A 4 -2.21 -5.21 9.60
C SER A 4 -1.57 -3.83 9.72
N GLY A 5 -2.28 -2.83 9.26
CA GLY A 5 -1.78 -1.46 9.34
C GLY A 5 -2.77 -0.45 8.79
N ASN A 6 -2.34 0.79 8.81
CA ASN A 6 -3.13 1.89 8.27
C ASN A 6 -2.73 2.13 6.82
N VAL A 7 -3.71 2.39 5.99
CA VAL A 7 -3.46 2.76 4.59
C VAL A 7 -3.31 4.28 4.55
N VAL A 8 -2.16 4.74 4.09
CA VAL A 8 -1.85 6.17 4.03
C VAL A 8 -1.37 6.54 2.64
N ARG A 9 -1.56 7.80 2.28
CA ARG A 9 -1.02 8.35 1.03
C ARG A 9 0.13 9.25 1.37
N ARG A 10 1.27 9.00 0.75
CA ARG A 10 2.46 9.84 0.90
C ARG A 10 3.11 10.06 -0.44
N GLN A 11 3.84 11.13 -0.53
CA GLN A 11 4.65 11.42 -1.70
C GLN A 11 6.00 10.73 -1.54
N VAL A 12 6.36 9.90 -2.52
CA VAL A 12 7.65 9.19 -2.53
C VAL A 12 8.57 9.83 -3.55
N ALA A 13 9.87 9.58 -3.43
CA ALA A 13 10.90 10.19 -4.28
C ALA A 13 10.86 11.72 -4.24
N GLU A 14 10.62 12.26 -3.05
CA GLU A 14 10.51 13.68 -2.83
C GLU A 14 11.78 14.40 -3.29
N GLY A 15 11.61 15.50 -4.01
CA GLY A 15 12.72 16.27 -4.54
C GLY A 15 13.30 15.75 -5.85
N SER A 16 12.76 14.70 -6.41
CA SER A 16 13.21 14.17 -7.69
C SER A 16 12.16 14.39 -8.78
N LYS A 17 12.56 14.17 -10.02
CA LYS A 17 11.62 14.28 -11.15
C LYS A 17 10.60 13.15 -11.16
N SER A 18 10.86 12.10 -10.42
CA SER A 18 9.96 10.95 -10.30
C SER A 18 9.00 11.07 -9.12
N GLU A 19 8.97 12.21 -8.49
CA GLU A 19 8.10 12.47 -7.35
C GLU A 19 6.64 12.24 -7.69
N ARG A 20 5.97 11.42 -6.90
CA ARG A 20 4.56 11.10 -7.13
C ARG A 20 3.94 10.54 -5.84
N PRO A 21 2.61 10.67 -5.68
CA PRO A 21 1.96 10.08 -4.53
C PRO A 21 1.98 8.54 -4.62
N ALA A 22 2.15 7.92 -3.47
CA ALA A 22 2.08 6.47 -3.35
C ALA A 22 1.18 6.12 -2.17
N ILE A 23 0.53 4.97 -2.27
CA ILE A 23 -0.29 4.45 -1.19
C ILE A 23 0.56 3.43 -0.45
N LEU A 24 0.65 3.61 0.86
CA LEU A 24 1.50 2.80 1.72
C LEU A 24 0.67 2.09 2.77
N LEU A 25 1.13 0.91 3.16
CA LEU A 25 0.61 0.21 4.33
C LEU A 25 1.58 0.49 5.48
N GLN A 26 1.11 1.20 6.49
CA GLN A 26 1.90 1.57 7.65
C GLN A 26 1.68 0.52 8.74
N THR A 27 2.69 -0.30 8.98
CA THR A 27 2.64 -1.40 9.93
C THR A 27 3.60 -1.15 11.07
N GLU A 28 3.56 -2.04 12.08
CA GLU A 28 4.49 -1.97 13.20
C GLU A 28 5.93 -2.27 12.77
N GLU A 29 6.12 -3.06 11.73
CA GLU A 29 7.43 -3.39 11.21
C GLU A 29 7.98 -2.34 10.24
N GLY A 30 7.15 -1.41 9.79
CA GLY A 30 7.58 -0.37 8.86
C GLY A 30 6.49 -0.05 7.85
N GLU A 31 6.85 0.74 6.86
CA GLU A 31 5.94 1.15 5.80
C GLU A 31 6.31 0.45 4.50
N TYR A 32 5.30 -0.03 3.79
CA TYR A 32 5.48 -0.71 2.53
C TYR A 32 4.58 -0.09 1.48
N VAL A 33 5.07 0.01 0.25
CA VAL A 33 4.23 0.42 -0.87
C VAL A 33 3.15 -0.66 -1.04
N LEU A 34 1.89 -0.24 -1.04
CA LEU A 34 0.77 -1.16 -1.12
C LEU A 34 0.29 -1.27 -2.57
N ARG A 35 0.15 -2.49 -3.05
CA ARG A 35 -0.37 -2.77 -4.37
C ARG A 35 -1.32 -3.96 -4.30
N ILE A 36 -2.28 -3.98 -5.21
CA ILE A 36 -3.22 -5.10 -5.34
C ILE A 36 -2.76 -5.96 -6.51
N GLN A 37 -2.62 -7.26 -6.26
CA GLN A 37 -2.24 -8.22 -7.29
C GLN A 37 -3.27 -8.19 -8.42
N GLY A 38 -2.77 -8.06 -9.66
CA GLY A 38 -3.63 -7.96 -10.83
C GLY A 38 -4.23 -6.58 -11.05
N GLY A 39 -3.98 -5.63 -10.15
CA GLY A 39 -4.47 -4.27 -10.30
C GLY A 39 -3.53 -3.40 -11.13
N ASN A 40 -4.00 -2.21 -11.45
CA ASN A 40 -3.19 -1.24 -12.18
C ASN A 40 -2.14 -0.65 -11.23
N PRO A 41 -0.84 -0.80 -11.52
CA PRO A 41 0.21 -0.30 -10.62
C PRO A 41 0.27 1.23 -10.56
N PHE A 42 -0.33 1.93 -11.51
CA PHE A 42 -0.27 3.39 -11.55
C PHE A 42 -1.51 4.04 -10.96
N HIS A 43 -2.65 3.37 -11.00
CA HIS A 43 -3.88 3.92 -10.49
C HIS A 43 -4.87 2.79 -10.21
N ASP A 44 -5.17 2.57 -8.94
CA ASP A 44 -6.14 1.55 -8.53
C ASP A 44 -7.13 2.20 -7.56
N GLN A 45 -8.37 2.31 -8.01
CA GLN A 45 -9.42 2.94 -7.21
C GLN A 45 -9.70 2.18 -5.91
N ARG A 46 -9.48 0.88 -5.90
CA ARG A 46 -9.69 0.10 -4.67
C ARG A 46 -8.71 0.52 -3.58
N LEU A 47 -7.46 0.79 -3.95
CA LEU A 47 -6.47 1.31 -3.01
C LEU A 47 -6.85 2.70 -2.52
N GLU A 48 -7.31 3.55 -3.43
CA GLU A 48 -7.71 4.92 -3.09
C GLU A 48 -8.81 4.92 -2.04
N GLN A 49 -9.75 3.99 -2.14
CA GLN A 49 -10.85 3.88 -1.20
C GLN A 49 -10.41 3.42 0.19
N LEU A 50 -9.24 2.80 0.28
CA LEU A 50 -8.72 2.30 1.56
C LEU A 50 -7.91 3.35 2.32
N VAL A 51 -7.52 4.44 1.66
CA VAL A 51 -6.73 5.49 2.32
C VAL A 51 -7.46 6.04 3.53
N GLY A 52 -6.76 6.08 4.67
CA GLY A 52 -7.33 6.51 5.93
C GLY A 52 -7.95 5.38 6.75
N LYS A 53 -7.96 4.17 6.23
CA LYS A 53 -8.54 3.02 6.92
C LYS A 53 -7.46 2.11 7.46
N ARG A 54 -7.81 1.35 8.49
CA ARG A 54 -6.96 0.28 8.99
C ARG A 54 -7.43 -1.02 8.39
N ILE A 55 -6.52 -1.77 7.79
CA ILE A 55 -6.85 -3.03 7.13
C ILE A 55 -5.92 -4.14 7.58
N ARG A 56 -6.37 -5.37 7.35
CA ARG A 56 -5.55 -6.56 7.41
C ARG A 56 -5.32 -7.01 5.97
N ALA A 57 -4.09 -6.94 5.52
CA ALA A 57 -3.72 -7.27 4.15
C ALA A 57 -3.06 -8.63 4.09
N ARG A 58 -3.38 -9.39 3.07
CA ARG A 58 -2.82 -10.69 2.79
C ARG A 58 -2.13 -10.68 1.45
N GLY A 59 -0.95 -11.24 1.36
CA GLY A 59 -0.24 -11.29 0.10
C GLY A 59 1.22 -11.63 0.29
N GLN A 60 2.06 -10.99 -0.50
CA GLN A 60 3.49 -11.24 -0.49
C GLN A 60 4.27 -9.94 -0.41
N LEU A 61 5.39 -9.98 0.27
CA LEU A 61 6.28 -8.84 0.38
C LEU A 61 7.44 -9.00 -0.60
N HIS A 62 7.61 -8.02 -1.47
CA HIS A 62 8.68 -7.96 -2.44
C HIS A 62 9.47 -6.66 -2.20
N GLY A 63 10.60 -6.77 -1.48
CA GLY A 63 11.35 -5.58 -1.09
C GLY A 63 10.52 -4.69 -0.20
N TYR A 64 10.25 -3.48 -0.66
CA TYR A 64 9.42 -2.53 0.07
C TYR A 64 7.98 -2.46 -0.43
N THR A 65 7.58 -3.41 -1.27
CA THR A 65 6.24 -3.46 -1.83
C THR A 65 5.48 -4.64 -1.25
N PHE A 66 4.32 -4.36 -0.67
CA PHE A 66 3.40 -5.40 -0.23
C PHE A 66 2.35 -5.58 -1.33
N LEU A 67 2.43 -6.73 -2.00
CA LEU A 67 1.50 -7.09 -3.07
C LEU A 67 0.39 -7.92 -2.45
N MET A 68 -0.77 -7.32 -2.24
CA MET A 68 -1.86 -8.02 -1.58
C MET A 68 -2.84 -8.62 -2.58
N ASP A 69 -3.32 -9.81 -2.24
CA ASP A 69 -4.34 -10.50 -3.02
C ASP A 69 -5.69 -10.51 -2.31
N ASP A 70 -5.71 -10.16 -1.03
CA ASP A 70 -6.93 -10.10 -0.25
C ASP A 70 -6.73 -9.12 0.91
N TRP A 71 -7.82 -8.54 1.39
CA TRP A 71 -7.79 -7.63 2.53
C TRP A 71 -9.16 -7.53 3.18
N ALA A 72 -9.17 -7.07 4.42
CA ALA A 72 -10.40 -6.78 5.15
C ALA A 72 -10.16 -5.56 6.03
N GLU A 73 -11.19 -4.79 6.25
CA GLU A 73 -11.12 -3.68 7.20
C GLU A 73 -11.04 -4.23 8.62
N ALA A 74 -10.15 -3.67 9.40
CA ALA A 74 -9.96 -4.10 10.78
C ALA A 74 -10.81 -3.27 11.74
#